data_1715102b88df67989b35313bee7f7e41
#
_entry.id   1715102b88df67989b35313bee7f7e41
#
_cell.length_a   1.000
_cell.length_b   1.000
_cell.length_c   1.000
_cell.angle_alpha   90.00
_cell.angle_beta   90.00
_cell.angle_gamma   90.00
#
_symmetry.space_group_name_H-M   'P 1'
#
loop_
_entity.id
_entity.type
_entity.pdbx_description
1 polymer ?
#
loop_
_entity_poly.entity_id
_entity_poly.type
_entity_poly.pdbx_seq_one_letter_code
_entity_poly.pdbx_strand_id
1 'polypeptide(L)'
;MRLIDCNRPNLYYEVRTKTKNIESDIIRFIKQHKGKSGIIYCLSRKKVEAIAEVLQVNGISAVPYHAGLDAKTRAKHQDMFLMEDVDVVVATIAFGMGIDKPDVRFVIHHDIPKSLESYYQETGRAGRDGGEGHCLAYYSYKDVEKLEKFMSGKPVAEQEIGFALLQEVVAYAETSMSRRKFLLHYFGEEFDSETGEGADMDDNVRNPKSKVEAKDQAVKLLEIVRDTKHIYKSKEIVFTLIGRVNAVIKAHKTDTQSFFGSGADHDEKYWMALLRQVLVAGYLSKDIETYGVVKITKEGLNFIMIRT
;
A
#
# COMPACT_ATOMS: atom_id res chain seq x y z
N MET A 1 -13.25 24.92 16.91
CA MET A 1 -12.37 24.54 15.79
C MET A 1 -13.22 23.66 14.87
N ARG A 2 -13.61 24.14 13.68
CA ARG A 2 -14.36 23.29 12.74
C ARG A 2 -13.42 22.16 12.33
N LEU A 3 -13.79 20.93 12.65
CA LEU A 3 -13.17 19.75 12.06
C LEU A 3 -13.32 19.91 10.54
N ILE A 4 -12.23 19.90 9.83
CA ILE A 4 -12.24 19.87 8.37
C ILE A 4 -12.83 18.51 8.04
N ASP A 5 -14.00 18.50 7.42
CA ASP A 5 -14.63 17.26 6.94
C ASP A 5 -13.68 16.61 5.92
N CYS A 6 -13.08 15.49 6.30
CA CYS A 6 -12.17 14.74 5.43
C CYS A 6 -12.93 13.84 4.46
N ASN A 7 -14.25 13.70 4.61
CA ASN A 7 -15.02 12.86 3.69
C ASN A 7 -15.09 13.51 2.29
N ARG A 8 -14.80 12.70 1.29
CA ARG A 8 -14.91 13.03 -0.13
C ARG A 8 -15.84 12.00 -0.79
N PRO A 9 -17.16 12.13 -0.63
CA PRO A 9 -18.14 11.11 -1.01
C PRO A 9 -18.14 10.78 -2.50
N ASN A 10 -17.67 11.70 -3.32
CA ASN A 10 -17.56 11.57 -4.78
C ASN A 10 -16.32 10.78 -5.26
N LEU A 11 -15.43 10.34 -4.35
CA LEU A 11 -14.24 9.57 -4.71
C LEU A 11 -14.47 8.07 -4.53
N TYR A 12 -14.25 7.29 -5.59
CA TYR A 12 -14.22 5.84 -5.52
C TYR A 12 -12.82 5.34 -5.21
N TYR A 13 -12.65 4.56 -4.14
CA TYR A 13 -11.36 4.01 -3.72
C TYR A 13 -11.22 2.54 -4.12
N GLU A 14 -10.14 2.21 -4.77
CA GLU A 14 -9.84 0.84 -5.21
C GLU A 14 -8.38 0.48 -5.01
N VAL A 15 -8.11 -0.74 -4.54
CA VAL A 15 -6.76 -1.30 -4.46
C VAL A 15 -6.68 -2.61 -5.25
N ARG A 16 -5.80 -2.66 -6.24
CA ARG A 16 -5.52 -3.86 -7.03
C ARG A 16 -4.16 -4.45 -6.70
N THR A 17 -4.06 -5.77 -6.77
CA THR A 17 -2.76 -6.43 -6.69
C THR A 17 -1.89 -6.03 -7.87
N LYS A 18 -0.68 -5.56 -7.60
CA LYS A 18 0.32 -5.25 -8.62
C LYS A 18 0.88 -6.52 -9.23
N THR A 19 0.65 -6.72 -10.50
CA THR A 19 1.11 -7.88 -11.27
C THR A 19 2.16 -7.49 -12.30
N LYS A 20 2.71 -8.47 -13.03
CA LYS A 20 3.60 -8.22 -14.17
C LYS A 20 2.91 -7.47 -15.31
N ASN A 21 1.58 -7.50 -15.37
CA ASN A 21 0.77 -6.90 -16.43
C ASN A 21 0.20 -5.53 -16.04
N ILE A 22 0.78 -4.87 -15.02
CA ILE A 22 0.29 -3.59 -14.50
C ILE A 22 0.16 -2.51 -15.59
N GLU A 23 1.11 -2.43 -16.52
CA GLU A 23 1.09 -1.44 -17.61
C GLU A 23 -0.12 -1.66 -18.53
N SER A 24 -0.41 -2.92 -18.90
CA SER A 24 -1.60 -3.27 -19.68
C SER A 24 -2.90 -2.97 -18.93
N ASP A 25 -2.92 -3.14 -17.60
CA ASP A 25 -4.09 -2.84 -16.79
C ASP A 25 -4.33 -1.33 -16.70
N ILE A 26 -3.28 -0.54 -16.50
CA ILE A 26 -3.34 0.93 -16.53
C ILE A 26 -3.84 1.44 -17.89
N ILE A 27 -3.29 0.92 -19.00
CA ILE A 27 -3.72 1.31 -20.35
C ILE A 27 -5.22 1.02 -20.54
N ARG A 28 -5.67 -0.19 -20.15
CA ARG A 28 -7.09 -0.57 -20.24
C ARG A 28 -7.96 0.35 -19.40
N PHE A 29 -7.54 0.65 -18.17
CA PHE A 29 -8.25 1.56 -17.28
C PHE A 29 -8.42 2.95 -17.92
N ILE A 30 -7.32 3.54 -18.43
CA ILE A 30 -7.36 4.88 -19.04
C ILE A 30 -8.23 4.88 -20.30
N LYS A 31 -8.18 3.82 -21.13
CA LYS A 31 -9.04 3.71 -22.32
C LYS A 31 -10.54 3.64 -21.97
N GLN A 32 -10.90 3.08 -20.81
CA GLN A 32 -12.27 3.14 -20.27
C GLN A 32 -12.66 4.54 -19.80
N HIS A 33 -11.67 5.39 -19.50
CA HIS A 33 -11.82 6.79 -19.09
C HIS A 33 -11.39 7.76 -20.21
N LYS A 34 -11.57 7.39 -21.48
CA LYS A 34 -11.11 8.18 -22.64
C LYS A 34 -11.64 9.63 -22.57
N GLY A 35 -10.75 10.58 -22.80
CA GLY A 35 -11.04 12.01 -22.76
C GLY A 35 -11.25 12.55 -21.35
N LYS A 36 -10.81 11.81 -20.33
CA LYS A 36 -10.84 12.26 -18.93
C LYS A 36 -9.43 12.55 -18.45
N SER A 37 -9.27 13.63 -17.69
CA SER A 37 -8.00 14.02 -17.10
C SER A 37 -7.64 13.13 -15.92
N GLY A 38 -6.37 12.71 -15.84
CA GLY A 38 -5.89 11.87 -14.76
C GLY A 38 -4.42 12.06 -14.40
N ILE A 39 -4.07 11.61 -13.20
CA ILE A 39 -2.70 11.68 -12.65
C ILE A 39 -2.25 10.27 -12.28
N ILE A 40 -1.01 9.90 -12.65
CA ILE A 40 -0.40 8.63 -12.25
C ILE A 40 0.83 8.93 -11.40
N TYR A 41 0.85 8.48 -10.16
CA TYR A 41 1.98 8.63 -9.26
C TYR A 41 2.90 7.42 -9.29
N CYS A 42 4.21 7.66 -9.45
CA CYS A 42 5.27 6.66 -9.38
C CYS A 42 6.36 7.09 -8.38
N LEU A 43 7.05 6.12 -7.77
CA LEU A 43 8.11 6.38 -6.79
C LEU A 43 9.40 6.93 -7.41
N SER A 44 9.71 6.61 -8.66
CA SER A 44 10.98 6.99 -9.28
C SER A 44 10.80 7.75 -10.59
N ARG A 45 11.74 8.68 -10.87
CA ARG A 45 11.81 9.45 -12.14
C ARG A 45 11.85 8.51 -13.35
N LYS A 46 12.69 7.47 -13.29
CA LYS A 46 12.82 6.48 -14.36
C LYS A 46 11.49 5.78 -14.66
N LYS A 47 10.70 5.45 -13.62
CA LYS A 47 9.40 4.82 -13.82
C LYS A 47 8.38 5.81 -14.39
N VAL A 48 8.42 7.08 -13.97
CA VAL A 48 7.59 8.15 -14.55
C VAL A 48 7.80 8.26 -16.06
N GLU A 49 9.06 8.35 -16.51
CA GLU A 49 9.38 8.44 -17.92
C GLU A 49 8.94 7.17 -18.70
N ALA A 50 9.24 6.00 -18.16
CA ALA A 50 8.86 4.73 -18.79
C ALA A 50 7.34 4.56 -18.94
N ILE A 51 6.55 4.90 -17.91
CA ILE A 51 5.09 4.82 -17.99
C ILE A 51 4.54 5.87 -18.97
N ALA A 52 5.04 7.10 -18.96
CA ALA A 52 4.63 8.13 -19.92
C ALA A 52 4.87 7.68 -21.37
N GLU A 53 6.05 7.10 -21.67
CA GLU A 53 6.37 6.55 -22.98
C GLU A 53 5.43 5.40 -23.37
N VAL A 54 5.19 4.45 -22.46
CA VAL A 54 4.26 3.33 -22.70
C VAL A 54 2.85 3.84 -23.02
N LEU A 55 2.36 4.86 -22.32
CA LEU A 55 1.06 5.46 -22.60
C LEU A 55 1.01 6.12 -23.97
N GLN A 56 2.04 6.90 -24.32
CA GLN A 56 2.13 7.57 -25.62
C GLN A 56 2.16 6.58 -26.79
N VAL A 57 2.95 5.53 -26.70
CA VAL A 57 3.02 4.44 -27.70
C VAL A 57 1.66 3.75 -27.88
N ASN A 58 0.82 3.72 -26.83
CA ASN A 58 -0.52 3.15 -26.88
C ASN A 58 -1.63 4.17 -27.23
N GLY A 59 -1.25 5.36 -27.73
CA GLY A 59 -2.17 6.38 -28.21
C GLY A 59 -2.88 7.16 -27.10
N ILE A 60 -2.30 7.19 -25.89
CA ILE A 60 -2.79 7.99 -24.77
C ILE A 60 -1.93 9.26 -24.66
N SER A 61 -2.60 10.43 -24.68
CA SER A 61 -1.93 11.72 -24.52
C SER A 61 -1.43 11.88 -23.09
N ALA A 62 -0.12 11.74 -22.87
CA ALA A 62 0.50 11.75 -21.56
C ALA A 62 1.86 12.48 -21.56
N VAL A 63 2.18 13.13 -20.43
CA VAL A 63 3.47 13.76 -20.21
C VAL A 63 4.08 13.35 -18.87
N PRO A 64 5.44 13.25 -18.79
CA PRO A 64 6.12 13.00 -17.51
C PRO A 64 6.28 14.30 -16.72
N TYR A 65 6.26 14.19 -15.37
CA TYR A 65 6.55 15.32 -14.48
C TYR A 65 7.34 14.85 -13.25
N HIS A 66 8.56 15.35 -13.09
CA HIS A 66 9.39 15.09 -11.90
C HIS A 66 10.48 16.17 -11.74
N ALA A 67 11.04 16.26 -10.54
CA ALA A 67 12.04 17.28 -10.20
C ALA A 67 13.36 17.20 -11.00
N GLY A 68 13.60 16.12 -11.74
CA GLY A 68 14.77 15.98 -12.63
C GLY A 68 14.62 16.67 -13.98
N LEU A 69 13.41 17.05 -14.38
CA LEU A 69 13.16 17.86 -15.56
C LEU A 69 13.57 19.32 -15.30
N ASP A 70 14.03 20.03 -16.33
CA ASP A 70 14.27 21.45 -16.22
C ASP A 70 12.97 22.24 -15.95
N ALA A 71 13.12 23.45 -15.42
CA ALA A 71 11.98 24.27 -15.01
C ALA A 71 11.02 24.62 -16.16
N LYS A 72 11.55 24.85 -17.36
CA LYS A 72 10.77 25.20 -18.54
C LYS A 72 9.93 24.02 -19.01
N THR A 73 10.52 22.83 -19.05
CA THR A 73 9.81 21.59 -19.40
C THR A 73 8.72 21.26 -18.38
N ARG A 74 9.00 21.42 -17.07
CA ARG A 74 7.99 21.23 -16.03
C ARG A 74 6.81 22.18 -16.18
N ALA A 75 7.08 23.46 -16.36
CA ALA A 75 6.03 24.46 -16.59
C ALA A 75 5.20 24.12 -17.84
N LYS A 76 5.86 23.79 -18.95
CA LYS A 76 5.18 23.39 -20.18
C LYS A 76 4.25 22.17 -19.98
N HIS A 77 4.75 21.10 -19.34
CA HIS A 77 3.96 19.88 -19.11
C HIS A 77 2.77 20.13 -18.18
N GLN A 78 2.97 21.01 -17.18
CA GLN A 78 1.87 21.45 -16.30
C GLN A 78 0.82 22.24 -17.07
N ASP A 79 1.23 23.19 -17.87
CA ASP A 79 0.32 24.01 -18.69
C ASP A 79 -0.47 23.13 -19.68
N MET A 80 0.19 22.19 -20.36
CA MET A 80 -0.47 21.23 -21.27
C MET A 80 -1.56 20.43 -20.56
N PHE A 81 -1.33 20.02 -19.29
CA PHE A 81 -2.35 19.32 -18.52
C PHE A 81 -3.49 20.22 -18.07
N LEU A 82 -3.20 21.45 -17.63
CA LEU A 82 -4.20 22.43 -17.22
C LEU A 82 -5.06 22.90 -18.40
N MET A 83 -4.48 23.05 -19.58
CA MET A 83 -5.16 23.50 -20.81
C MET A 83 -5.81 22.35 -21.61
N GLU A 84 -5.78 21.11 -21.08
CA GLU A 84 -6.36 19.92 -21.71
C GLU A 84 -5.68 19.49 -23.04
N ASP A 85 -4.44 19.96 -23.28
CA ASP A 85 -3.63 19.50 -24.40
C ASP A 85 -3.15 18.05 -24.21
N VAL A 86 -3.14 17.57 -22.97
CA VAL A 86 -2.85 16.17 -22.60
C VAL A 86 -3.85 15.69 -21.56
N ASP A 87 -4.23 14.41 -21.66
CA ASP A 87 -5.19 13.79 -20.74
C ASP A 87 -4.52 13.34 -19.42
N VAL A 88 -3.26 12.94 -19.46
CA VAL A 88 -2.60 12.27 -18.33
C VAL A 88 -1.25 12.91 -17.99
N VAL A 89 -1.03 13.13 -16.70
CA VAL A 89 0.31 13.41 -16.17
C VAL A 89 0.81 12.17 -15.40
N VAL A 90 1.98 11.68 -15.77
CA VAL A 90 2.70 10.67 -15.00
C VAL A 90 3.76 11.37 -14.15
N ALA A 91 3.70 11.26 -12.83
CA ALA A 91 4.49 12.10 -11.95
C ALA A 91 5.08 11.38 -10.74
N THR A 92 6.14 11.96 -10.18
CA THR A 92 6.49 11.73 -8.77
C THR A 92 5.68 12.68 -7.87
N ILE A 93 5.83 12.52 -6.55
CA ILE A 93 5.23 13.43 -5.54
C ILE A 93 5.55 14.92 -5.75
N ALA A 94 6.52 15.24 -6.63
CA ALA A 94 6.84 16.61 -7.02
C ALA A 94 5.69 17.31 -7.76
N PHE A 95 4.76 16.55 -8.36
CA PHE A 95 3.56 17.07 -8.99
C PHE A 95 2.45 17.17 -7.96
N GLY A 96 2.30 18.33 -7.38
CA GLY A 96 1.30 18.44 -6.33
C GLY A 96 1.08 19.85 -5.81
N MET A 97 2.10 20.58 -5.44
CA MET A 97 1.94 21.94 -4.93
C MET A 97 1.54 22.88 -6.08
N GLY A 98 0.37 23.51 -5.94
CA GLY A 98 -0.12 24.50 -6.90
C GLY A 98 -0.87 23.94 -8.12
N ILE A 99 -1.16 22.65 -8.20
CA ILE A 99 -2.01 22.08 -9.24
C ILE A 99 -3.46 22.17 -8.80
N ASP A 100 -4.20 23.05 -9.44
CA ASP A 100 -5.65 23.24 -9.21
C ASP A 100 -6.44 23.01 -10.51
N LYS A 101 -6.49 21.73 -10.94
CA LYS A 101 -7.39 21.27 -12.00
C LYS A 101 -8.59 20.58 -11.35
N PRO A 102 -9.80 21.17 -11.43
CA PRO A 102 -10.95 20.71 -10.67
C PRO A 102 -11.52 19.38 -11.19
N ASP A 103 -11.39 19.11 -12.46
CA ASP A 103 -12.02 18.03 -13.21
C ASP A 103 -11.12 16.80 -13.44
N VAL A 104 -10.14 16.56 -12.58
CA VAL A 104 -9.38 15.31 -12.58
C VAL A 104 -10.30 14.15 -12.23
N ARG A 105 -10.42 13.17 -13.14
CA ARG A 105 -11.37 12.05 -13.00
C ARG A 105 -10.74 10.77 -12.45
N PHE A 106 -9.42 10.65 -12.50
CA PHE A 106 -8.75 9.53 -11.84
C PHE A 106 -7.36 9.90 -11.31
N VAL A 107 -7.01 9.28 -10.21
CA VAL A 107 -5.65 9.28 -9.65
C VAL A 107 -5.21 7.84 -9.49
N ILE A 108 -4.12 7.46 -10.15
CA ILE A 108 -3.56 6.12 -10.10
C ILE A 108 -2.24 6.16 -9.33
N HIS A 109 -2.11 5.32 -8.32
CA HIS A 109 -0.84 5.05 -7.67
C HIS A 109 -0.23 3.77 -8.27
N HIS A 110 0.76 3.94 -9.16
CA HIS A 110 1.53 2.81 -9.69
C HIS A 110 2.32 2.13 -8.58
N ASP A 111 2.79 2.91 -7.62
CA ASP A 111 3.46 2.48 -6.41
C ASP A 111 2.73 3.10 -5.21
N ILE A 112 2.60 2.34 -4.12
CA ILE A 112 1.97 2.87 -2.90
C ILE A 112 2.79 4.04 -2.32
N PRO A 113 2.14 5.06 -1.77
CA PRO A 113 2.81 6.17 -1.10
C PRO A 113 3.44 5.76 0.22
N LYS A 114 4.23 6.64 0.81
CA LYS A 114 4.95 6.39 2.08
C LYS A 114 4.06 6.52 3.32
N SER A 115 2.92 7.19 3.19
CA SER A 115 1.97 7.43 4.28
C SER A 115 0.55 7.61 3.75
N LEU A 116 -0.44 7.44 4.63
CA LEU A 116 -1.84 7.68 4.29
C LEU A 116 -2.16 9.16 4.10
N GLU A 117 -1.43 10.07 4.75
CA GLU A 117 -1.54 11.50 4.52
C GLU A 117 -1.15 11.87 3.08
N SER A 118 -0.03 11.32 2.59
CA SER A 118 0.39 11.51 1.20
C SER A 118 -0.66 10.94 0.25
N TYR A 119 -1.15 9.72 0.52
CA TYR A 119 -2.21 9.10 -0.28
C TYR A 119 -3.48 9.95 -0.33
N TYR A 120 -3.94 10.44 0.81
CA TYR A 120 -5.12 11.30 0.91
C TYR A 120 -4.94 12.62 0.15
N GLN A 121 -3.79 13.29 0.29
CA GLN A 121 -3.48 14.53 -0.44
C GLN A 121 -3.44 14.31 -1.96
N GLU A 122 -2.88 13.20 -2.41
CA GLU A 122 -2.74 12.86 -3.82
C GLU A 122 -4.09 12.44 -4.43
N THR A 123 -4.86 11.59 -3.76
CA THR A 123 -6.22 11.21 -4.20
C THR A 123 -7.20 12.37 -4.13
N GLY A 124 -7.04 13.28 -3.17
CA GLY A 124 -7.84 14.49 -3.01
C GLY A 124 -7.75 15.48 -4.19
N ARG A 125 -6.89 15.22 -5.18
CA ARG A 125 -6.85 15.99 -6.44
C ARG A 125 -7.97 15.61 -7.40
N ALA A 126 -8.51 14.40 -7.27
CA ALA A 126 -9.65 13.98 -8.09
C ALA A 126 -10.95 14.66 -7.64
N GLY A 127 -11.82 14.96 -8.62
CA GLY A 127 -13.19 15.38 -8.38
C GLY A 127 -13.36 16.62 -7.51
N ARG A 128 -12.50 17.62 -7.60
CA ARG A 128 -12.62 18.86 -6.83
C ARG A 128 -13.84 19.70 -7.19
N ASP A 129 -14.35 19.50 -8.37
CA ASP A 129 -15.61 20.10 -8.87
C ASP A 129 -16.88 19.38 -8.37
N GLY A 130 -16.73 18.36 -7.51
CA GLY A 130 -17.82 17.52 -7.01
C GLY A 130 -18.17 16.35 -7.94
N GLY A 131 -17.60 16.27 -9.13
CA GLY A 131 -17.77 15.13 -10.03
C GLY A 131 -17.06 13.88 -9.51
N GLU A 132 -17.48 12.70 -9.96
CA GLU A 132 -16.85 11.43 -9.56
C GLU A 132 -15.35 11.39 -9.91
N GLY A 133 -14.57 10.87 -8.97
CA GLY A 133 -13.16 10.61 -9.12
C GLY A 133 -12.80 9.18 -8.74
N HIS A 134 -12.00 8.51 -9.56
CA HIS A 134 -11.54 7.14 -9.32
C HIS A 134 -10.10 7.12 -8.78
N CYS A 135 -9.91 6.67 -7.55
CA CYS A 135 -8.63 6.58 -6.88
C CYS A 135 -8.18 5.11 -6.86
N LEU A 136 -7.30 4.74 -7.80
CA LEU A 136 -6.81 3.38 -7.98
C LEU A 136 -5.38 3.25 -7.45
N ALA A 137 -5.14 2.36 -6.50
CA ALA A 137 -3.80 2.04 -6.03
C ALA A 137 -3.39 0.61 -6.41
N TYR A 138 -2.19 0.45 -6.94
CA TYR A 138 -1.58 -0.86 -7.14
C TYR A 138 -0.70 -1.21 -5.95
N TYR A 139 -0.96 -2.37 -5.36
CA TYR A 139 -0.28 -2.83 -4.17
C TYR A 139 0.54 -4.10 -4.42
N SER A 140 1.78 -4.07 -3.96
CA SER A 140 2.65 -5.23 -3.86
C SER A 140 3.52 -5.09 -2.61
N TYR A 141 3.64 -6.14 -1.82
CA TYR A 141 4.52 -6.13 -0.65
C TYR A 141 6.01 -5.92 -1.02
N LYS A 142 6.40 -6.28 -2.24
CA LYS A 142 7.74 -5.95 -2.77
C LYS A 142 8.03 -4.46 -2.84
N ASP A 143 7.00 -3.63 -3.03
CA ASP A 143 7.18 -2.17 -3.00
C ASP A 143 7.35 -1.66 -1.56
N VAL A 144 6.69 -2.30 -0.59
CA VAL A 144 6.91 -2.06 0.86
C VAL A 144 8.37 -2.35 1.23
N GLU A 145 8.91 -3.51 0.83
CA GLU A 145 10.30 -3.88 1.07
C GLU A 145 11.31 -2.90 0.47
N LYS A 146 10.99 -2.33 -0.70
CA LYS A 146 11.83 -1.26 -1.31
C LYS A 146 11.79 0.02 -0.48
N LEU A 147 10.60 0.44 -0.03
CA LEU A 147 10.44 1.62 0.81
C LEU A 147 11.16 1.43 2.16
N GLU A 148 11.07 0.26 2.77
CA GLU A 148 11.82 -0.10 3.97
C GLU A 148 13.33 0.04 3.76
N LYS A 149 13.86 -0.44 2.62
CA LYS A 149 15.29 -0.28 2.27
C LYS A 149 15.72 1.17 2.10
N PHE A 150 14.87 2.02 1.53
CA PHE A 150 15.18 3.45 1.43
C PHE A 150 15.24 4.15 2.79
N MET A 151 14.57 3.62 3.80
CA MET A 151 14.60 4.16 5.16
C MET A 151 15.82 3.68 5.97
N SER A 152 16.39 2.53 5.64
CA SER A 152 17.46 1.88 6.43
C SER A 152 18.76 2.69 6.57
N GLY A 153 18.96 3.74 5.76
CA GLY A 153 20.12 4.65 5.88
C GLY A 153 19.86 5.93 6.69
N LYS A 154 18.67 6.07 7.27
CA LYS A 154 18.27 7.26 8.01
C LYS A 154 18.52 7.11 9.52
N PRO A 155 18.49 8.21 10.32
CA PRO A 155 18.50 8.15 11.77
C PRO A 155 17.37 7.25 12.31
N VAL A 156 17.64 6.53 13.41
CA VAL A 156 16.70 5.53 13.97
C VAL A 156 15.30 6.10 14.22
N ALA A 157 15.21 7.29 14.81
CA ALA A 157 13.92 7.94 15.05
C ALA A 157 13.12 8.22 13.77
N GLU A 158 13.79 8.59 12.66
CA GLU A 158 13.13 8.78 11.37
C GLU A 158 12.69 7.44 10.75
N GLN A 159 13.48 6.38 10.98
CA GLN A 159 13.11 5.05 10.54
C GLN A 159 11.84 4.57 11.27
N GLU A 160 11.78 4.71 12.60
CA GLU A 160 10.62 4.31 13.41
C GLU A 160 9.33 4.98 12.93
N ILE A 161 9.37 6.31 12.73
CA ILE A 161 8.22 7.05 12.20
C ILE A 161 7.87 6.57 10.79
N GLY A 162 8.86 6.45 9.91
CA GLY A 162 8.63 6.02 8.53
C GLY A 162 8.06 4.60 8.44
N PHE A 163 8.51 3.67 9.29
CA PHE A 163 7.96 2.33 9.36
C PHE A 163 6.52 2.32 9.89
N ALA A 164 6.22 3.08 10.93
CA ALA A 164 4.86 3.20 11.46
C ALA A 164 3.89 3.71 10.39
N LEU A 165 4.25 4.79 9.69
CA LEU A 165 3.44 5.34 8.59
C LEU A 165 3.26 4.33 7.44
N LEU A 166 4.30 3.58 7.10
CA LEU A 166 4.22 2.56 6.05
C LEU A 166 3.34 1.38 6.46
N GLN A 167 3.33 0.98 7.74
CA GLN A 167 2.43 -0.06 8.24
C GLN A 167 0.95 0.36 8.12
N GLU A 168 0.62 1.62 8.33
CA GLU A 168 -0.74 2.13 8.10
C GLU A 168 -1.16 2.02 6.62
N VAL A 169 -0.25 2.31 5.69
CA VAL A 169 -0.50 2.12 4.24
C VAL A 169 -0.71 0.64 3.91
N VAL A 170 0.08 -0.24 4.50
CA VAL A 170 -0.09 -1.70 4.33
C VAL A 170 -1.44 -2.15 4.88
N ALA A 171 -1.82 -1.68 6.08
CA ALA A 171 -3.11 -1.97 6.69
C ALA A 171 -4.27 -1.52 5.80
N TYR A 172 -4.19 -0.32 5.26
CA TYR A 172 -5.17 0.20 4.28
C TYR A 172 -5.23 -0.66 3.01
N ALA A 173 -4.08 -1.04 2.44
CA ALA A 173 -4.04 -1.82 1.21
C ALA A 173 -4.60 -3.24 1.39
N GLU A 174 -4.38 -3.87 2.54
CA GLU A 174 -4.77 -5.25 2.84
C GLU A 174 -6.11 -5.40 3.57
N THR A 175 -6.73 -4.29 4.03
CA THR A 175 -8.01 -4.36 4.74
C THR A 175 -9.13 -4.96 3.90
N SER A 176 -10.05 -5.67 4.55
CA SER A 176 -11.35 -6.06 4.01
C SER A 176 -12.49 -5.12 4.46
N MET A 177 -12.18 -4.15 5.30
CA MET A 177 -13.10 -3.10 5.75
C MET A 177 -13.33 -2.10 4.62
N SER A 178 -14.43 -1.32 4.68
CA SER A 178 -14.61 -0.15 3.81
C SER A 178 -13.33 0.71 3.82
N ARG A 179 -12.80 1.00 2.64
CA ARG A 179 -11.58 1.83 2.50
C ARG A 179 -11.81 3.25 2.96
N ARG A 180 -13.00 3.78 2.69
CA ARG A 180 -13.42 5.10 3.16
C ARG A 180 -13.45 5.14 4.68
N LYS A 181 -14.10 4.15 5.33
CA LYS A 181 -14.13 4.04 6.79
C LYS A 181 -12.73 3.98 7.38
N PHE A 182 -11.83 3.22 6.76
CA PHE A 182 -10.44 3.11 7.20
C PHE A 182 -9.72 4.47 7.14
N LEU A 183 -9.82 5.18 6.02
CA LEU A 183 -9.19 6.49 5.83
C LEU A 183 -9.74 7.53 6.81
N LEU A 184 -11.05 7.64 6.94
CA LEU A 184 -11.69 8.62 7.82
C LEU A 184 -11.34 8.33 9.28
N HIS A 185 -11.36 7.07 9.70
CA HIS A 185 -10.93 6.67 11.05
C HIS A 185 -9.46 7.03 11.32
N TYR A 186 -8.57 6.85 10.34
CA TYR A 186 -7.17 7.27 10.45
C TYR A 186 -7.04 8.78 10.73
N PHE A 187 -7.90 9.60 10.15
CA PHE A 187 -7.94 11.06 10.40
C PHE A 187 -8.79 11.46 11.60
N GLY A 188 -9.27 10.49 12.40
CA GLY A 188 -10.04 10.73 13.63
C GLY A 188 -11.52 11.01 13.40
N GLU A 189 -12.06 10.68 12.22
CA GLU A 189 -13.48 10.81 11.91
C GLU A 189 -14.20 9.47 12.02
N GLU A 190 -15.39 9.49 12.62
CA GLU A 190 -16.29 8.35 12.60
C GLU A 190 -17.08 8.32 11.28
N PHE A 191 -17.23 7.14 10.70
CA PHE A 191 -17.95 6.96 9.45
C PHE A 191 -18.80 5.70 9.48
N ASP A 192 -20.08 5.85 9.14
CA ASP A 192 -20.98 4.73 8.92
C ASP A 192 -20.80 4.19 7.50
N SER A 193 -20.24 2.99 7.40
CA SER A 193 -19.98 2.32 6.12
C SER A 193 -21.23 1.74 5.44
N GLU A 194 -22.41 1.81 6.06
CA GLU A 194 -23.67 1.34 5.49
C GLU A 194 -24.51 2.50 4.95
N THR A 195 -24.62 3.58 5.70
CA THR A 195 -25.54 4.71 5.42
C THR A 195 -24.85 6.04 5.19
N GLY A 196 -23.53 6.14 5.46
CA GLY A 196 -22.77 7.36 5.28
C GLY A 196 -22.68 7.80 3.83
N GLU A 197 -22.54 9.10 3.60
CA GLU A 197 -22.42 9.65 2.24
C GLU A 197 -21.17 9.10 1.52
N GLY A 198 -21.37 8.42 0.39
CA GLY A 198 -20.33 7.71 -0.37
C GLY A 198 -19.95 6.34 0.22
N ALA A 199 -20.79 5.72 1.06
CA ALA A 199 -20.53 4.43 1.67
C ALA A 199 -20.28 3.31 0.64
N ASP A 200 -20.93 3.37 -0.52
CA ASP A 200 -20.79 2.42 -1.63
C ASP A 200 -19.62 2.72 -2.58
N MET A 201 -18.85 3.78 -2.30
CA MET A 201 -17.78 4.26 -3.18
C MET A 201 -16.41 3.69 -2.81
N ASP A 202 -16.34 2.37 -2.64
CA ASP A 202 -15.07 1.62 -2.57
C ASP A 202 -15.20 0.15 -3.01
N ASP A 203 -14.07 -0.46 -3.38
CA ASP A 203 -14.00 -1.81 -3.92
C ASP A 203 -14.39 -2.89 -2.90
N ASN A 204 -14.08 -2.71 -1.62
CA ASN A 204 -14.37 -3.68 -0.58
C ASN A 204 -15.87 -3.73 -0.23
N VAL A 205 -16.57 -2.60 -0.35
CA VAL A 205 -18.03 -2.55 -0.14
C VAL A 205 -18.75 -3.11 -1.36
N ARG A 206 -18.33 -2.73 -2.58
CA ARG A 206 -18.95 -3.25 -3.81
C ARG A 206 -18.67 -4.72 -4.07
N ASN A 207 -17.50 -5.20 -3.65
CA ASN A 207 -17.07 -6.59 -3.80
C ASN A 207 -16.53 -7.13 -2.47
N PRO A 208 -17.39 -7.43 -1.49
CA PRO A 208 -16.96 -7.87 -0.18
C PRO A 208 -16.10 -9.14 -0.25
N LYS A 209 -14.95 -9.10 0.39
CA LYS A 209 -14.05 -10.25 0.46
C LYS A 209 -14.55 -11.24 1.49
N SER A 210 -14.50 -12.52 1.17
CA SER A 210 -14.76 -13.58 2.14
C SER A 210 -13.71 -13.53 3.26
N LYS A 211 -14.20 -13.57 4.50
CA LYS A 211 -13.35 -13.67 5.69
C LYS A 211 -13.16 -15.14 6.04
N VAL A 212 -11.96 -15.52 6.40
CA VAL A 212 -11.61 -16.86 6.84
C VAL A 212 -11.16 -16.78 8.29
N GLU A 213 -11.67 -17.68 9.14
CA GLU A 213 -11.16 -17.82 10.49
C GLU A 213 -9.72 -18.38 10.44
N ALA A 214 -8.78 -17.64 11.02
CA ALA A 214 -7.35 -18.01 11.00
C ALA A 214 -6.70 -17.89 12.39
N LYS A 215 -7.51 -17.97 13.46
CA LYS A 215 -7.02 -17.79 14.83
C LYS A 215 -5.96 -18.84 15.19
N ASP A 216 -6.18 -20.09 14.84
CA ASP A 216 -5.24 -21.18 15.13
C ASP A 216 -3.92 -21.01 14.40
N GLN A 217 -3.98 -20.60 13.14
CA GLN A 217 -2.80 -20.31 12.35
C GLN A 217 -2.05 -19.08 12.86
N ALA A 218 -2.77 -18.04 13.33
CA ALA A 218 -2.15 -16.88 13.95
C ALA A 218 -1.41 -17.25 15.23
N VAL A 219 -2.00 -18.07 16.10
CA VAL A 219 -1.34 -18.61 17.30
C VAL A 219 -0.08 -19.38 16.91
N LYS A 220 -0.18 -20.32 15.98
CA LYS A 220 0.97 -21.11 15.48
C LYS A 220 2.10 -20.21 14.97
N LEU A 221 1.79 -19.17 14.22
CA LEU A 221 2.77 -18.20 13.73
C LEU A 221 3.45 -17.43 14.86
N LEU A 222 2.67 -16.95 15.84
CA LEU A 222 3.20 -16.25 17.02
C LEU A 222 4.12 -17.17 17.86
N GLU A 223 3.75 -18.43 18.03
CA GLU A 223 4.56 -19.43 18.72
C GLU A 223 5.90 -19.65 18.01
N ILE A 224 5.93 -19.76 16.69
CA ILE A 224 7.18 -19.86 15.91
C ILE A 224 8.07 -18.64 16.15
N VAL A 225 7.52 -17.42 16.17
CA VAL A 225 8.31 -16.21 16.45
C VAL A 225 8.89 -16.25 17.86
N ARG A 226 8.11 -16.67 18.86
CA ARG A 226 8.57 -16.85 20.25
C ARG A 226 9.65 -17.91 20.36
N ASP A 227 9.41 -19.08 19.79
CA ASP A 227 10.26 -20.28 19.97
C ASP A 227 11.58 -20.17 19.18
N THR A 228 11.61 -19.38 18.11
CA THR A 228 12.83 -18.99 17.39
C THR A 228 13.57 -17.82 18.05
N LYS A 229 13.17 -17.37 19.25
CA LYS A 229 13.86 -16.36 20.06
C LYS A 229 14.11 -15.04 19.34
N HIS A 230 13.19 -14.64 18.44
CA HIS A 230 13.25 -13.36 17.71
C HIS A 230 14.54 -13.18 16.88
N ILE A 231 15.01 -14.21 16.21
CA ILE A 231 16.24 -14.14 15.39
C ILE A 231 15.95 -14.02 13.90
N TYR A 232 14.69 -14.16 13.49
CA TYR A 232 14.29 -14.27 12.10
C TYR A 232 13.53 -13.06 11.57
N LYS A 233 13.73 -12.80 10.28
CA LYS A 233 12.86 -11.93 9.48
C LYS A 233 11.64 -12.72 8.99
N SER A 234 10.68 -12.01 8.44
CA SER A 234 9.40 -12.59 7.95
C SER A 234 9.61 -13.83 7.06
N LYS A 235 10.60 -13.80 6.18
CA LYS A 235 10.90 -14.90 5.26
C LYS A 235 11.31 -16.19 5.99
N GLU A 236 12.22 -16.10 6.94
CA GLU A 236 12.73 -17.25 7.69
C GLU A 236 11.65 -17.82 8.62
N ILE A 237 10.77 -16.98 9.17
CA ILE A 237 9.60 -17.43 9.96
C ILE A 237 8.68 -18.27 9.09
N VAL A 238 8.32 -17.75 7.89
CA VAL A 238 7.45 -18.50 6.96
C VAL A 238 8.13 -19.76 6.47
N PHE A 239 9.42 -19.73 6.18
CA PHE A 239 10.18 -20.93 5.79
C PHE A 239 10.21 -21.97 6.90
N THR A 240 10.33 -21.56 8.16
CA THR A 240 10.23 -22.46 9.31
C THR A 240 8.86 -23.14 9.37
N LEU A 241 7.77 -22.38 9.17
CA LEU A 241 6.39 -22.90 9.14
C LEU A 241 6.20 -23.95 8.05
N ILE A 242 6.64 -23.68 6.82
CA ILE A 242 6.42 -24.57 5.67
C ILE A 242 7.47 -25.69 5.54
N GLY A 243 8.45 -25.75 6.43
CA GLY A 243 9.50 -26.76 6.38
C GLY A 243 10.53 -26.53 5.27
N ARG A 244 10.76 -25.28 4.87
CA ARG A 244 11.72 -24.92 3.83
C ARG A 244 13.06 -24.48 4.43
N VAL A 245 14.14 -25.14 4.04
CA VAL A 245 15.49 -24.84 4.52
C VAL A 245 16.16 -23.76 3.68
N ASN A 246 16.87 -22.83 4.34
CA ASN A 246 17.84 -21.93 3.74
C ASN A 246 19.13 -21.87 4.59
N ALA A 247 20.13 -21.12 4.16
CA ALA A 247 21.40 -21.01 4.87
C ALA A 247 21.25 -20.48 6.31
N VAL A 248 20.34 -19.53 6.53
CA VAL A 248 20.07 -18.94 7.86
C VAL A 248 19.43 -19.97 8.79
N ILE A 249 18.42 -20.70 8.35
CA ILE A 249 17.74 -21.76 9.11
C ILE A 249 18.73 -22.86 9.50
N LYS A 250 19.59 -23.28 8.56
CA LYS A 250 20.65 -24.26 8.82
C LYS A 250 21.65 -23.77 9.85
N ALA A 251 22.10 -22.53 9.74
CA ALA A 251 23.09 -21.96 10.69
C ALA A 251 22.57 -21.96 12.13
N HIS A 252 21.26 -21.77 12.32
CA HIS A 252 20.61 -21.80 13.64
C HIS A 252 20.05 -23.17 14.01
N LYS A 253 20.24 -24.20 13.18
CA LYS A 253 19.74 -25.59 13.40
C LYS A 253 18.21 -25.65 13.65
N THR A 254 17.46 -24.71 13.08
CA THR A 254 15.99 -24.67 13.25
C THR A 254 15.31 -25.80 12.49
N ASP A 255 15.93 -26.30 11.43
CA ASP A 255 15.49 -27.46 10.66
C ASP A 255 15.47 -28.78 11.47
N THR A 256 16.11 -28.81 12.64
CA THR A 256 16.09 -29.95 13.55
C THR A 256 15.09 -29.83 14.70
N GLN A 257 14.37 -28.73 14.80
CA GLN A 257 13.40 -28.48 15.86
C GLN A 257 12.05 -29.13 15.54
N SER A 258 11.32 -29.51 16.57
CA SER A 258 10.02 -30.21 16.45
C SER A 258 8.93 -29.36 15.77
N PHE A 259 9.02 -28.05 15.85
CA PHE A 259 8.08 -27.12 15.23
C PHE A 259 8.39 -26.82 13.75
N PHE A 260 9.53 -27.28 13.22
CA PHE A 260 9.89 -27.07 11.83
C PHE A 260 8.94 -27.81 10.89
N GLY A 261 8.32 -27.09 9.94
CA GLY A 261 7.32 -27.65 9.04
C GLY A 261 5.92 -27.78 9.64
N SER A 262 5.68 -27.24 10.84
CA SER A 262 4.37 -27.35 11.51
C SER A 262 3.23 -26.66 10.79
N GLY A 263 3.50 -25.79 9.84
CA GLY A 263 2.54 -25.05 8.99
C GLY A 263 2.55 -25.51 7.52
N ALA A 264 3.06 -26.71 7.21
CA ALA A 264 3.13 -27.23 5.84
C ALA A 264 1.75 -27.53 5.20
N ASP A 265 0.67 -27.41 5.95
CA ASP A 265 -0.72 -27.45 5.51
C ASP A 265 -1.14 -26.24 4.64
N HIS A 266 -0.37 -25.14 4.71
CA HIS A 266 -0.57 -23.96 3.89
C HIS A 266 0.73 -23.56 3.16
N ASP A 267 0.59 -22.84 2.04
CA ASP A 267 1.72 -22.40 1.22
C ASP A 267 2.40 -21.12 1.75
N GLU A 268 3.54 -20.77 1.16
CA GLU A 268 4.31 -19.56 1.48
C GLU A 268 3.46 -18.29 1.35
N LYS A 269 2.58 -18.23 0.34
CA LYS A 269 1.74 -17.06 0.08
C LYS A 269 0.72 -16.84 1.20
N TYR A 270 0.08 -17.90 1.66
CA TYR A 270 -0.85 -17.85 2.79
C TYR A 270 -0.18 -17.34 4.06
N TRP A 271 0.96 -17.96 4.45
CA TRP A 271 1.67 -17.57 5.66
C TRP A 271 2.25 -16.16 5.61
N MET A 272 2.73 -15.72 4.45
CA MET A 272 3.17 -14.33 4.27
C MET A 272 2.01 -13.34 4.41
N ALA A 273 0.82 -13.66 3.89
CA ALA A 273 -0.37 -12.82 4.05
C ALA A 273 -0.81 -12.76 5.52
N LEU A 274 -0.86 -13.91 6.22
CA LEU A 274 -1.22 -13.97 7.63
C LEU A 274 -0.21 -13.21 8.50
N LEU A 275 1.09 -13.37 8.25
CA LEU A 275 2.14 -12.65 8.98
C LEU A 275 1.95 -11.12 8.87
N ARG A 276 1.60 -10.62 7.68
CA ARG A 276 1.30 -9.19 7.50
C ARG A 276 0.08 -8.75 8.29
N GLN A 277 -1.01 -9.56 8.29
CA GLN A 277 -2.20 -9.27 9.09
C GLN A 277 -1.90 -9.22 10.58
N VAL A 278 -1.07 -10.13 11.07
CA VAL A 278 -0.65 -10.21 12.48
C VAL A 278 0.26 -9.05 12.86
N LEU A 279 1.12 -8.57 11.93
CA LEU A 279 1.90 -7.33 12.10
C LEU A 279 0.98 -6.10 12.19
N VAL A 280 0.03 -5.98 11.27
CA VAL A 280 -0.96 -4.88 11.23
C VAL A 280 -1.82 -4.87 12.48
N ALA A 281 -2.21 -6.04 12.99
CA ALA A 281 -2.97 -6.18 14.23
C ALA A 281 -2.15 -5.84 15.49
N GLY A 282 -0.84 -5.56 15.35
CA GLY A 282 0.03 -5.19 16.46
C GLY A 282 0.49 -6.36 17.32
N TYR A 283 0.23 -7.61 16.94
CA TYR A 283 0.70 -8.79 17.68
C TYR A 283 2.17 -9.13 17.42
N LEU A 284 2.71 -8.65 16.32
CA LEU A 284 4.12 -8.67 15.98
C LEU A 284 4.61 -7.26 15.67
N SER A 285 5.92 -7.05 15.80
CA SER A 285 6.61 -5.83 15.38
C SER A 285 7.88 -6.20 14.63
N LYS A 286 8.37 -5.28 13.77
CA LYS A 286 9.69 -5.40 13.16
C LYS A 286 10.68 -4.54 13.93
N ASP A 287 11.77 -5.16 14.36
CA ASP A 287 12.86 -4.45 15.03
C ASP A 287 13.77 -3.78 14.00
N ILE A 288 13.85 -2.48 14.07
CA ILE A 288 14.61 -1.63 13.14
C ILE A 288 16.11 -1.79 13.36
N GLU A 289 16.55 -1.85 14.61
CA GLU A 289 17.97 -1.98 14.97
C GLU A 289 18.59 -3.28 14.46
N THR A 290 17.76 -4.34 14.34
CA THR A 290 18.17 -5.65 13.82
C THR A 290 17.76 -5.87 12.37
N TYR A 291 17.59 -4.78 11.59
CA TYR A 291 17.26 -4.82 10.16
C TYR A 291 15.99 -5.59 9.81
N GLY A 292 14.94 -5.46 10.63
CA GLY A 292 13.62 -6.01 10.35
C GLY A 292 13.40 -7.43 10.85
N VAL A 293 14.12 -7.85 11.88
CA VAL A 293 13.79 -9.06 12.64
C VAL A 293 12.41 -8.91 13.27
N VAL A 294 11.61 -9.96 13.21
CA VAL A 294 10.23 -9.94 13.72
C VAL A 294 10.25 -10.35 15.20
N LYS A 295 9.59 -9.54 16.03
CA LYS A 295 9.43 -9.75 17.47
C LYS A 295 7.95 -9.86 17.81
N ILE A 296 7.63 -10.70 18.79
CA ILE A 296 6.29 -10.77 19.37
C ILE A 296 6.10 -9.62 20.36
N THR A 297 4.95 -8.95 20.29
CA THR A 297 4.58 -7.87 21.20
C THR A 297 3.95 -8.43 22.49
N LYS A 298 3.70 -7.55 23.46
CA LYS A 298 2.95 -7.90 24.68
C LYS A 298 1.53 -8.37 24.35
N GLU A 299 0.89 -7.70 23.40
CA GLU A 299 -0.44 -8.05 22.90
C GLU A 299 -0.43 -9.42 22.22
N GLY A 300 0.60 -9.73 21.44
CA GLY A 300 0.79 -11.04 20.81
C GLY A 300 0.99 -12.16 21.82
N LEU A 301 1.76 -11.93 22.90
CA LEU A 301 1.90 -12.88 24.01
C LEU A 301 0.57 -13.12 24.72
N ASN A 302 -0.18 -12.06 25.00
CA ASN A 302 -1.50 -12.16 25.62
C ASN A 302 -2.47 -12.96 24.73
N PHE A 303 -2.41 -12.75 23.40
CA PHE A 303 -3.25 -13.49 22.45
C PHE A 303 -3.01 -15.00 22.49
N ILE A 304 -1.77 -15.43 22.67
CA ILE A 304 -1.44 -16.88 22.86
C ILE A 304 -2.00 -17.39 24.19
N MET A 305 -1.84 -16.63 25.30
CA MET A 305 -2.21 -17.06 26.65
C MET A 305 -3.70 -17.20 26.90
N ILE A 306 -4.55 -16.45 26.20
CA ILE A 306 -6.02 -16.56 26.35
C ILE A 306 -6.53 -17.95 25.91
N ARG A 307 -5.70 -18.78 25.32
CA ARG A 307 -6.05 -20.09 24.78
C ARG A 307 -5.54 -21.28 25.65
N THR A 308 -4.63 -21.00 26.55
CA THR A 308 -4.18 -21.99 27.55
C THR A 308 -5.02 -21.90 28.81
#